data_4efdfa0ab3c5f325db771cc53cb6253f
#
_entry.id   4efdfa0ab3c5f325db771cc53cb6253f
#
_cell.length_a   1.000
_cell.length_b   1.000
_cell.length_c   1.000
_cell.angle_alpha   90.00
_cell.angle_beta   90.00
_cell.angle_gamma   90.00
#
_symmetry.space_group_name_H-M   'P 1'
#
loop_
_entity.id
_entity.type
_entity.pdbx_description
1 polymer ?
#
loop_
_entity_poly.entity_id
_entity_poly.type
_entity_poly.pdbx_seq_one_letter_code
_entity_poly.pdbx_strand_id
1 'polypeptide(L)'
;MKKILKKLSCALLAAAMVCAMTPLAASAAINYSKTRIVYMPTSGKDLGYDEISISNIPAKQNILKSNVKVVSGGSVIALDSFGSSSCKSTTEAFRKGAKPYTHSDHFYNIGFAVKKPGTGKISFKVGNKTYTSTIKVLRYVNPLKSVSITGVKGNLAGKFKISGHNAFRYANKAQKNAVMKCTTANGWKITGVSFNNNRTHTQYNTNYNAPNSGASSSTLRIRNLSAKQSAYISFTLRNTKNGAVQYCTLNMN
;
A
#
# COMPACT_ATOMS: atom_id res chain seq x y z
N MET A 1 -5.25 14.39 67.78
CA MET A 1 -4.36 13.69 66.85
C MET A 1 -5.08 12.72 65.91
N LYS A 2 -5.92 11.77 66.33
CA LYS A 2 -6.60 10.80 65.46
C LYS A 2 -7.48 11.41 64.33
N LYS A 3 -8.13 12.58 64.57
CA LYS A 3 -8.97 13.25 63.54
C LYS A 3 -8.13 13.95 62.43
N ILE A 4 -6.92 14.39 62.73
CA ILE A 4 -6.02 15.04 61.74
C ILE A 4 -5.38 13.99 60.86
N LEU A 5 -4.97 12.83 61.40
CA LEU A 5 -4.44 11.74 60.60
C LEU A 5 -5.46 11.17 59.57
N LYS A 6 -6.76 11.06 59.96
CA LYS A 6 -7.80 10.63 59.01
C LYS A 6 -8.02 11.62 57.87
N LYS A 7 -7.94 12.92 58.11
CA LYS A 7 -8.06 13.93 57.05
C LYS A 7 -6.85 13.95 56.12
N LEU A 8 -5.64 13.72 56.64
CA LEU A 8 -4.44 13.64 55.83
C LEU A 8 -4.45 12.36 54.93
N SER A 9 -4.89 11.22 55.48
CA SER A 9 -4.97 9.98 54.67
C SER A 9 -6.01 10.08 53.57
N CYS A 10 -7.17 10.72 53.79
CA CYS A 10 -8.16 10.95 52.74
C CYS A 10 -7.67 11.93 51.65
N ALA A 11 -6.92 12.96 52.02
CA ALA A 11 -6.34 13.90 51.07
C ALA A 11 -5.25 13.26 50.19
N LEU A 12 -4.42 12.38 50.78
CA LEU A 12 -3.41 11.61 50.02
C LEU A 12 -4.04 10.57 49.09
N LEU A 13 -5.12 9.89 49.51
CA LEU A 13 -5.85 8.97 48.63
C LEU A 13 -6.54 9.71 47.46
N ALA A 14 -7.13 10.89 47.71
CA ALA A 14 -7.75 11.70 46.68
C ALA A 14 -6.70 12.21 45.67
N ALA A 15 -5.53 12.64 46.11
CA ALA A 15 -4.43 13.04 45.24
C ALA A 15 -3.88 11.88 44.41
N ALA A 16 -3.76 10.68 45.00
CA ALA A 16 -3.35 9.48 44.27
C ALA A 16 -4.39 9.04 43.21
N MET A 17 -5.70 9.17 43.48
CA MET A 17 -6.74 8.86 42.48
C MET A 17 -6.79 9.90 41.35
N VAL A 18 -6.52 11.18 41.63
CA VAL A 18 -6.48 12.21 40.55
C VAL A 18 -5.27 12.00 39.66
N CYS A 19 -4.12 11.56 40.18
CA CYS A 19 -2.97 11.19 39.34
C CYS A 19 -3.19 9.90 38.53
N ALA A 20 -4.05 8.98 39.03
CA ALA A 20 -4.39 7.75 38.28
C ALA A 20 -5.47 7.98 37.20
N MET A 21 -6.16 9.12 37.21
CA MET A 21 -7.21 9.48 36.29
C MET A 21 -6.77 10.48 35.18
N THR A 22 -5.50 10.88 35.15
CA THR A 22 -5.01 11.47 33.90
C THR A 22 -5.04 10.37 32.85
N PRO A 23 -5.90 10.46 31.81
CA PRO A 23 -5.77 9.53 30.72
C PRO A 23 -4.35 9.72 30.20
N LEU A 24 -3.48 8.72 30.41
CA LEU A 24 -2.31 8.59 29.56
C LEU A 24 -2.92 8.60 28.16
N ALA A 25 -2.83 9.72 27.48
CA ALA A 25 -3.10 9.77 26.06
C ALA A 25 -2.16 8.73 25.46
N ALA A 26 -2.70 7.53 25.26
CA ALA A 26 -1.96 6.47 24.60
C ALA A 26 -1.57 7.07 23.26
N SER A 27 -0.32 7.52 23.15
CA SER A 27 0.17 8.03 21.88
C SER A 27 -0.02 6.88 20.89
N ALA A 28 -0.83 7.10 19.89
CA ALA A 28 -1.09 6.08 18.87
C ALA A 28 0.26 5.53 18.42
N ALA A 29 0.39 4.21 18.42
CA ALA A 29 1.64 3.57 18.02
C ALA A 29 1.97 4.00 16.59
N ILE A 30 3.26 4.27 16.33
CA ILE A 30 3.74 4.59 14.98
C ILE A 30 3.32 3.48 14.04
N ASN A 31 2.62 3.84 12.98
CA ASN A 31 2.13 2.91 11.98
C ASN A 31 3.13 2.82 10.83
N TYR A 32 3.65 1.64 10.59
CA TYR A 32 4.53 1.32 9.46
C TYR A 32 4.54 -0.18 9.19
N SER A 33 4.93 -0.58 8.00
CA SER A 33 5.07 -2.00 7.65
C SER A 33 6.32 -2.59 8.31
N LYS A 34 6.16 -3.38 9.37
CA LYS A 34 7.28 -4.13 10.01
C LYS A 34 7.92 -5.13 9.05
N THR A 35 7.14 -5.67 8.13
CA THR A 35 7.60 -6.52 7.03
C THR A 35 6.93 -6.09 5.74
N ARG A 36 7.74 -5.82 4.72
CA ARG A 36 7.29 -5.52 3.35
C ARG A 36 7.74 -6.63 2.43
N ILE A 37 6.83 -7.15 1.61
CA ILE A 37 7.16 -8.18 0.63
C ILE A 37 6.96 -7.57 -0.75
N VAL A 38 8.01 -7.58 -1.55
CA VAL A 38 8.03 -7.00 -2.89
C VAL A 38 8.49 -8.04 -3.91
N TYR A 39 7.99 -7.92 -5.14
CA TYR A 39 8.43 -8.76 -6.24
C TYR A 39 9.39 -7.99 -7.13
N MET A 40 10.55 -8.57 -7.35
CA MET A 40 11.53 -8.03 -8.27
C MET A 40 11.02 -8.17 -9.71
N PRO A 41 11.21 -7.17 -10.60
CA PRO A 41 11.01 -7.34 -12.03
C PRO A 41 11.88 -8.49 -12.57
N THR A 42 11.39 -9.21 -13.59
CA THR A 42 12.16 -10.32 -14.19
C THR A 42 13.31 -9.86 -15.06
N SER A 43 13.25 -8.64 -15.62
CA SER A 43 14.35 -8.05 -16.37
C SER A 43 15.36 -7.41 -15.43
N GLY A 44 16.57 -7.91 -15.36
CA GLY A 44 17.64 -7.39 -14.49
C GLY A 44 18.10 -5.96 -14.81
N LYS A 45 17.42 -5.24 -15.71
CA LYS A 45 17.69 -3.84 -16.04
C LYS A 45 16.75 -2.87 -15.33
N ASP A 46 15.55 -3.31 -14.98
CA ASP A 46 14.58 -2.46 -14.28
C ASP A 46 14.67 -2.73 -12.78
N LEU A 47 15.24 -1.79 -12.06
CA LEU A 47 15.19 -1.80 -10.61
C LEU A 47 13.72 -1.64 -10.19
N GLY A 48 13.20 -2.59 -9.43
CA GLY A 48 11.92 -2.40 -8.76
C GLY A 48 12.07 -1.34 -7.69
N TYR A 49 11.06 -0.48 -7.56
CA TYR A 49 11.00 0.54 -6.50
C TYR A 49 9.78 0.26 -5.64
N ASP A 50 9.92 0.43 -4.35
CA ASP A 50 8.82 0.37 -3.40
C ASP A 50 9.13 1.32 -2.22
N GLU A 51 8.16 1.51 -1.32
CA GLU A 51 8.31 2.43 -0.22
C GLU A 51 7.75 1.88 1.10
N ILE A 52 8.28 2.39 2.20
CA ILE A 52 7.73 2.24 3.54
C ILE A 52 7.04 3.56 3.88
N SER A 53 5.71 3.53 3.95
CA SER A 53 4.94 4.67 4.46
C SER A 53 4.86 4.58 5.98
N ILE A 54 5.08 5.73 6.64
CA ILE A 54 5.13 5.85 8.10
C ILE A 54 4.17 6.95 8.51
N SER A 55 3.26 6.65 9.44
CA SER A 55 2.26 7.58 9.94
C SER A 55 2.12 7.50 11.46
N ASN A 56 1.23 8.31 12.04
CA ASN A 56 1.02 8.43 13.48
C ASN A 56 2.29 8.84 14.25
N ILE A 57 3.07 9.75 13.66
CA ILE A 57 4.26 10.27 14.32
C ILE A 57 3.84 11.30 15.35
N PRO A 58 4.28 11.20 16.61
CA PRO A 58 3.91 12.14 17.67
C PRO A 58 4.27 13.58 17.27
N ALA A 59 3.42 14.52 17.63
CA ALA A 59 3.69 15.95 17.45
C ALA A 59 5.07 16.30 18.03
N LYS A 60 5.82 17.15 17.32
CA LYS A 60 7.20 17.56 17.67
C LYS A 60 8.28 16.48 17.44
N GLN A 61 7.94 15.31 16.89
CA GLN A 61 8.92 14.30 16.48
C GLN A 61 8.98 14.24 14.96
N ASN A 62 10.19 14.05 14.44
CA ASN A 62 10.45 13.97 13.01
C ASN A 62 11.36 12.78 12.70
N ILE A 63 11.27 12.28 11.47
CA ILE A 63 12.27 11.39 10.91
C ILE A 63 13.25 12.24 10.11
N LEU A 64 14.53 12.17 10.44
CA LEU A 64 15.58 12.83 9.66
C LEU A 64 16.11 11.84 8.63
N LYS A 65 16.32 12.30 7.39
CA LYS A 65 16.91 11.50 6.31
C LYS A 65 18.22 10.85 6.72
N SER A 66 19.06 11.55 7.50
CA SER A 66 20.34 11.04 8.03
C SER A 66 20.21 9.84 8.97
N ASN A 67 19.04 9.66 9.57
CA ASN A 67 18.72 8.56 10.48
C ASN A 67 18.10 7.34 9.77
N VAL A 68 17.94 7.40 8.45
CA VAL A 68 17.43 6.28 7.63
C VAL A 68 18.62 5.52 7.07
N LYS A 69 18.70 4.21 7.34
CA LYS A 69 19.85 3.38 6.94
C LYS A 69 19.42 1.99 6.52
N VAL A 70 20.08 1.42 5.51
CA VAL A 70 20.06 -0.02 5.27
C VAL A 70 21.01 -0.68 6.28
N VAL A 71 20.45 -1.41 7.24
CA VAL A 71 21.21 -2.05 8.33
C VAL A 71 21.61 -3.50 8.02
N SER A 72 20.94 -4.11 7.04
CA SER A 72 21.38 -5.40 6.48
C SER A 72 20.84 -5.56 5.05
N GLY A 73 21.47 -6.45 4.27
CA GLY A 73 21.01 -6.77 2.91
C GLY A 73 21.26 -5.65 1.90
N GLY A 74 22.32 -4.86 2.01
CA GLY A 74 22.66 -3.80 1.05
C GLY A 74 22.91 -4.29 -0.38
N SER A 75 23.16 -5.58 -0.58
CA SER A 75 23.18 -6.21 -1.91
C SER A 75 21.76 -6.55 -2.44
N VAL A 76 20.73 -6.54 -1.59
CA VAL A 76 19.31 -6.86 -1.93
C VAL A 76 18.53 -5.61 -2.21
N ILE A 77 18.73 -4.56 -1.40
CA ILE A 77 18.04 -3.27 -1.47
C ILE A 77 19.02 -2.11 -1.34
N ALA A 78 18.60 -0.94 -1.81
CA ALA A 78 19.28 0.34 -1.56
C ALA A 78 18.24 1.42 -1.25
N LEU A 79 18.59 2.40 -0.42
CA LEU A 79 17.77 3.60 -0.27
C LEU A 79 17.73 4.37 -1.59
N ASP A 80 16.57 4.88 -1.94
CA ASP A 80 16.32 5.64 -3.16
C ASP A 80 15.85 7.06 -2.84
N SER A 81 14.75 7.17 -2.13
CA SER A 81 14.11 8.46 -1.87
C SER A 81 13.67 8.58 -0.41
N PHE A 82 13.47 9.83 0.01
CA PHE A 82 12.93 10.17 1.32
C PHE A 82 11.99 11.36 1.16
N GLY A 83 10.73 11.16 1.50
CA GLY A 83 9.69 12.17 1.43
C GLY A 83 9.03 12.40 2.78
N SER A 84 8.57 13.62 2.99
CA SER A 84 7.70 13.99 4.12
C SER A 84 6.55 14.84 3.63
N SER A 85 5.39 14.63 4.20
CA SER A 85 4.22 15.50 4.00
C SER A 85 3.52 15.76 5.33
N SER A 86 2.91 16.92 5.46
CA SER A 86 2.07 17.25 6.60
C SER A 86 0.69 17.66 6.09
N CYS A 87 -0.34 17.16 6.75
CA CYS A 87 -1.71 17.54 6.51
C CYS A 87 -2.31 18.11 7.79
N LYS A 88 -2.96 19.27 7.69
CA LYS A 88 -3.81 19.78 8.74
C LYS A 88 -5.25 19.48 8.36
N SER A 89 -5.97 18.78 9.19
CA SER A 89 -7.40 18.55 8.99
C SER A 89 -8.18 19.04 10.20
N THR A 90 -9.35 19.62 9.93
CA THR A 90 -10.28 20.05 10.97
C THR A 90 -11.48 19.14 10.92
N THR A 91 -11.79 18.52 12.05
CA THR A 91 -12.95 17.66 12.19
C THR A 91 -14.04 18.45 12.93
N GLU A 92 -15.20 18.59 12.29
CA GLU A 92 -16.39 19.18 12.89
C GLU A 92 -17.29 18.06 13.40
N ALA A 93 -17.74 18.22 14.64
CA ALA A 93 -18.69 17.26 15.20
C ALA A 93 -20.12 17.68 14.90
N PHE A 94 -20.97 16.72 14.52
CA PHE A 94 -22.42 16.95 14.36
C PHE A 94 -23.14 17.20 15.69
N ARG A 95 -22.49 16.94 16.82
CA ARG A 95 -23.06 17.20 18.15
C ARG A 95 -23.14 18.69 18.40
N LYS A 96 -24.33 19.20 18.68
CA LYS A 96 -24.58 20.61 19.04
C LYS A 96 -23.67 21.04 20.21
N GLY A 97 -22.93 22.13 20.02
CA GLY A 97 -22.01 22.69 21.04
C GLY A 97 -20.63 22.04 21.13
N ALA A 98 -20.33 21.02 20.32
CA ALA A 98 -18.97 20.49 20.24
C ALA A 98 -18.07 21.46 19.44
N LYS A 99 -16.87 21.71 19.97
CA LYS A 99 -15.88 22.54 19.26
C LYS A 99 -15.19 21.71 18.18
N PRO A 100 -14.98 22.27 16.97
CA PRO A 100 -14.12 21.64 15.99
C PRO A 100 -12.71 21.43 16.56
N TYR A 101 -12.08 20.33 16.24
CA TYR A 101 -10.67 20.14 16.57
C TYR A 101 -9.84 20.01 15.30
N THR A 102 -8.67 20.62 15.33
CA THR A 102 -7.69 20.55 14.24
C THR A 102 -6.56 19.63 14.66
N HIS A 103 -6.22 18.66 13.81
CA HIS A 103 -5.06 17.82 14.01
C HIS A 103 -4.11 17.94 12.83
N SER A 104 -2.85 17.67 13.09
CA SER A 104 -1.80 17.67 12.07
C SER A 104 -1.21 16.27 12.00
N ASP A 105 -1.30 15.66 10.82
CA ASP A 105 -0.72 14.37 10.55
C ASP A 105 0.60 14.57 9.81
N HIS A 106 1.64 13.90 10.29
CA HIS A 106 2.93 13.84 9.63
C HIS A 106 3.11 12.46 9.02
N PHE A 107 3.38 12.44 7.72
CA PHE A 107 3.62 11.23 6.96
C PHE A 107 5.04 11.27 6.41
N TYR A 108 5.71 10.13 6.43
CA TYR A 108 7.02 9.95 5.81
C TYR A 108 6.99 8.73 4.91
N ASN A 109 7.69 8.85 3.78
CA ASN A 109 7.90 7.75 2.86
C ASN A 109 9.40 7.52 2.69
N ILE A 110 9.83 6.28 2.90
CA ILE A 110 11.19 5.83 2.67
C ILE A 110 11.17 4.95 1.44
N GLY A 111 11.55 5.51 0.29
CA GLY A 111 11.69 4.79 -0.96
C GLY A 111 12.96 3.96 -1.00
N PHE A 112 12.87 2.78 -1.59
CA PHE A 112 14.01 1.91 -1.79
C PHE A 112 13.96 1.21 -3.15
N ALA A 113 15.14 1.00 -3.72
CA ALA A 113 15.34 0.22 -4.93
C ALA A 113 15.62 -1.24 -4.57
N VAL A 114 15.09 -2.15 -5.38
CA VAL A 114 15.24 -3.61 -5.26
C VAL A 114 16.31 -4.09 -6.24
N LYS A 115 17.37 -4.75 -5.76
CA LYS A 115 18.53 -5.17 -6.57
C LYS A 115 18.49 -6.65 -6.93
N LYS A 116 18.14 -7.52 -5.99
CA LYS A 116 18.06 -8.97 -6.18
C LYS A 116 17.15 -9.62 -5.15
N PRO A 117 16.67 -10.84 -5.38
CA PRO A 117 15.91 -11.60 -4.37
C PRO A 117 16.73 -11.80 -3.09
N GLY A 118 16.03 -11.77 -1.96
CA GLY A 118 16.64 -11.90 -0.62
C GLY A 118 15.90 -11.11 0.44
N THR A 119 16.60 -10.87 1.55
CA THR A 119 16.06 -10.09 2.66
C THR A 119 16.99 -8.93 3.00
N GLY A 120 16.44 -7.75 3.12
CA GLY A 120 17.11 -6.55 3.60
C GLY A 120 16.35 -5.94 4.78
N LYS A 121 17.01 -5.04 5.50
CA LYS A 121 16.39 -4.29 6.60
C LYS A 121 16.72 -2.81 6.50
N ILE A 122 15.70 -1.99 6.66
CA ILE A 122 15.83 -0.53 6.74
C ILE A 122 15.46 -0.11 8.16
N SER A 123 16.34 0.66 8.80
CA SER A 123 16.06 1.30 10.09
C SER A 123 15.82 2.79 9.93
N PHE A 124 15.01 3.35 10.82
CA PHE A 124 14.78 4.78 10.95
C PHE A 124 14.53 5.14 12.42
N LYS A 125 14.76 6.40 12.79
CA LYS A 125 14.51 6.88 14.15
C LYS A 125 13.33 7.84 14.18
N VAL A 126 12.50 7.72 15.24
CA VAL A 126 11.49 8.69 15.60
C VAL A 126 11.74 9.09 17.06
N GLY A 127 12.13 10.32 17.30
CA GLY A 127 12.71 10.71 18.56
C GLY A 127 13.93 9.86 18.90
N ASN A 128 13.98 9.29 20.11
CA ASN A 128 15.08 8.44 20.57
C ASN A 128 14.89 6.95 20.25
N LYS A 129 13.76 6.56 19.64
CA LYS A 129 13.45 5.15 19.35
C LYS A 129 13.82 4.80 17.93
N THR A 130 14.48 3.64 17.77
CA THR A 130 14.79 3.06 16.45
C THR A 130 13.74 2.02 16.07
N TYR A 131 13.28 2.11 14.84
CA TYR A 131 12.34 1.21 14.20
C TYR A 131 13.00 0.50 13.03
N THR A 132 12.56 -0.70 12.73
CA THR A 132 13.13 -1.49 11.64
C THR A 132 12.04 -2.14 10.81
N SER A 133 12.14 -1.99 9.50
CA SER A 133 11.31 -2.69 8.53
C SER A 133 12.14 -3.76 7.83
N THR A 134 11.61 -4.98 7.77
CA THR A 134 12.21 -6.10 7.03
C THR A 134 11.62 -6.14 5.63
N ILE A 135 12.49 -6.07 4.62
CA ILE A 135 12.10 -6.11 3.21
C ILE A 135 12.44 -7.49 2.66
N LYS A 136 11.42 -8.25 2.28
CA LYS A 136 11.57 -9.56 1.62
C LYS A 136 11.37 -9.38 0.13
N VAL A 137 12.42 -9.56 -0.64
CA VAL A 137 12.41 -9.45 -2.10
C VAL A 137 12.26 -10.84 -2.70
N LEU A 138 11.20 -11.06 -3.45
CA LEU A 138 10.89 -12.31 -4.10
C LEU A 138 11.11 -12.19 -5.62
N ARG A 139 11.39 -13.31 -6.29
CA ARG A 139 11.37 -13.37 -7.76
C ARG A 139 9.94 -13.15 -8.25
N TYR A 140 9.80 -12.45 -9.35
CA TYR A 140 8.51 -12.29 -10.02
C TYR A 140 7.94 -13.66 -10.41
N VAL A 141 6.67 -13.83 -10.11
CA VAL A 141 5.86 -14.96 -10.58
C VAL A 141 4.58 -14.37 -11.15
N ASN A 142 4.24 -14.73 -12.39
CA ASN A 142 3.03 -14.23 -13.01
C ASN A 142 1.79 -14.67 -12.20
N PRO A 143 1.04 -13.74 -11.61
CA PRO A 143 -0.11 -14.08 -10.78
C PRO A 143 -1.39 -14.36 -11.60
N LEU A 144 -1.33 -14.19 -12.93
CA LEU A 144 -2.47 -14.34 -13.84
C LEU A 144 -2.36 -15.66 -14.62
N LYS A 145 -3.43 -16.46 -14.62
CA LYS A 145 -3.59 -17.67 -15.44
C LYS A 145 -4.15 -17.34 -16.81
N SER A 146 -5.16 -16.50 -16.86
CA SER A 146 -5.77 -16.08 -18.12
C SER A 146 -6.25 -14.64 -18.07
N VAL A 147 -6.12 -13.95 -19.19
CA VAL A 147 -6.72 -12.65 -19.48
C VAL A 147 -7.17 -12.66 -20.92
N SER A 148 -8.45 -12.44 -21.17
CA SER A 148 -9.02 -12.37 -22.51
C SER A 148 -9.90 -11.13 -22.66
N ILE A 149 -9.93 -10.57 -23.86
CA ILE A 149 -10.79 -9.43 -24.21
C ILE A 149 -11.48 -9.77 -25.53
N THR A 150 -12.80 -9.51 -25.61
CA THR A 150 -13.57 -9.68 -26.85
C THR A 150 -12.91 -8.90 -27.99
N GLY A 151 -12.64 -9.56 -29.12
CA GLY A 151 -12.01 -8.96 -30.30
C GLY A 151 -10.46 -8.88 -30.24
N VAL A 152 -9.84 -9.26 -29.12
CA VAL A 152 -8.38 -9.39 -29.00
C VAL A 152 -7.99 -10.86 -29.01
N LYS A 153 -7.07 -11.25 -29.93
CA LYS A 153 -6.68 -12.65 -30.10
C LYS A 153 -5.77 -13.13 -28.98
N GLY A 154 -6.08 -14.29 -28.44
CA GLY A 154 -5.20 -15.07 -27.56
C GLY A 154 -5.34 -14.73 -26.08
N ASN A 155 -4.57 -15.45 -25.26
CA ASN A 155 -4.49 -15.23 -23.82
C ASN A 155 -3.42 -14.18 -23.49
N LEU A 156 -3.84 -13.06 -22.96
CA LEU A 156 -2.96 -11.93 -22.62
C LEU A 156 -2.17 -12.13 -21.34
N ALA A 157 -2.48 -13.15 -20.50
CA ALA A 157 -1.76 -13.37 -19.25
C ALA A 157 -0.24 -13.50 -19.46
N GLY A 158 0.19 -14.15 -20.55
CA GLY A 158 1.61 -14.27 -20.90
C GLY A 158 2.31 -12.96 -21.28
N LYS A 159 1.56 -11.85 -21.42
CA LYS A 159 2.11 -10.52 -21.69
C LYS A 159 2.52 -9.77 -20.42
N PHE A 160 2.06 -10.22 -19.25
CA PHE A 160 2.49 -9.71 -17.96
C PHE A 160 3.79 -10.40 -17.52
N LYS A 161 4.89 -9.97 -18.12
CA LYS A 161 6.22 -10.60 -17.95
C LYS A 161 6.97 -10.12 -16.73
N ILE A 162 6.62 -8.96 -16.22
CA ILE A 162 7.28 -8.31 -15.08
C ILE A 162 6.25 -7.73 -14.11
N SER A 163 6.65 -7.53 -12.85
CA SER A 163 5.90 -6.71 -11.91
C SER A 163 5.91 -5.24 -12.37
N GLY A 164 4.76 -4.57 -12.30
CA GLY A 164 4.61 -3.20 -12.76
C GLY A 164 4.14 -3.10 -14.22
N HIS A 165 4.82 -2.30 -15.01
CA HIS A 165 4.37 -1.94 -16.36
C HIS A 165 4.90 -2.89 -17.44
N ASN A 166 3.99 -3.41 -18.23
CA ASN A 166 4.26 -4.21 -19.42
C ASN A 166 3.67 -3.51 -20.64
N ALA A 167 4.28 -3.69 -21.81
CA ALA A 167 3.79 -3.16 -23.07
C ALA A 167 3.46 -4.28 -24.04
N PHE A 168 2.41 -4.11 -24.83
CA PHE A 168 1.98 -5.07 -25.81
C PHE A 168 1.36 -4.36 -27.02
N ARG A 169 1.94 -4.57 -28.20
CA ARG A 169 1.28 -4.20 -29.46
C ARG A 169 0.19 -5.21 -29.78
N TYR A 170 -1.02 -4.73 -29.98
CA TYR A 170 -2.14 -5.60 -30.30
C TYR A 170 -2.92 -5.10 -31.51
N ALA A 171 -3.52 -6.05 -32.21
CA ALA A 171 -4.53 -5.77 -33.22
C ALA A 171 -5.87 -6.29 -32.69
N ASN A 172 -6.89 -5.48 -32.80
CA ASN A 172 -8.26 -5.86 -32.48
C ASN A 172 -9.21 -5.40 -33.57
N LYS A 173 -10.35 -6.08 -33.66
CA LYS A 173 -11.51 -5.60 -34.40
C LYS A 173 -12.40 -4.78 -33.46
N ALA A 174 -13.04 -3.76 -33.98
CA ALA A 174 -14.03 -3.01 -33.22
C ALA A 174 -15.11 -3.96 -32.68
N GLN A 175 -15.47 -3.80 -31.42
CA GLN A 175 -16.46 -4.62 -30.72
C GLN A 175 -17.46 -3.74 -29.99
N LYS A 176 -18.76 -4.06 -30.14
CA LYS A 176 -19.80 -3.55 -29.25
C LYS A 176 -19.91 -4.49 -28.04
N ASN A 177 -20.10 -3.93 -26.86
CA ASN A 177 -20.26 -4.71 -25.62
C ASN A 177 -19.11 -5.69 -25.33
N ALA A 178 -17.87 -5.27 -25.59
CA ALA A 178 -16.70 -6.07 -25.28
C ALA A 178 -16.64 -6.44 -23.80
N VAL A 179 -16.10 -7.63 -23.54
CA VAL A 179 -15.93 -8.15 -22.17
C VAL A 179 -14.48 -8.57 -21.98
N MET A 180 -13.90 -8.14 -20.88
CA MET A 180 -12.64 -8.67 -20.37
C MET A 180 -12.92 -9.71 -19.30
N LYS A 181 -12.34 -10.90 -19.45
CA LYS A 181 -12.39 -11.97 -18.44
C LYS A 181 -10.97 -12.28 -17.99
N CYS A 182 -10.77 -12.49 -16.71
CA CYS A 182 -9.48 -12.84 -16.14
C CYS A 182 -9.60 -13.86 -15.02
N THR A 183 -8.57 -14.71 -14.88
CA THR A 183 -8.43 -15.67 -13.78
C THR A 183 -7.01 -15.62 -13.23
N THR A 184 -6.86 -15.86 -11.93
CA THR A 184 -5.56 -15.90 -11.27
C THR A 184 -4.91 -17.27 -11.34
N ALA A 185 -3.59 -17.31 -11.21
CA ALA A 185 -2.86 -18.50 -10.85
C ALA A 185 -3.20 -18.95 -9.41
N ASN A 186 -2.90 -20.22 -9.07
CA ASN A 186 -3.13 -20.76 -7.74
C ASN A 186 -2.39 -19.93 -6.68
N GLY A 187 -3.06 -19.67 -5.57
CA GLY A 187 -2.51 -18.88 -4.47
C GLY A 187 -2.59 -17.38 -4.66
N TRP A 188 -3.33 -16.89 -5.67
CA TRP A 188 -3.55 -15.47 -5.92
C TRP A 188 -5.03 -15.10 -5.94
N LYS A 189 -5.32 -13.88 -5.56
CA LYS A 189 -6.65 -13.27 -5.64
C LYS A 189 -6.56 -11.90 -6.29
N ILE A 190 -7.55 -11.57 -7.12
CA ILE A 190 -7.74 -10.22 -7.68
C ILE A 190 -8.41 -9.39 -6.59
N THR A 191 -7.76 -8.31 -6.16
CA THR A 191 -8.33 -7.32 -5.25
C THR A 191 -8.77 -6.05 -5.99
N GLY A 192 -8.26 -5.85 -7.20
CA GLY A 192 -8.70 -4.80 -8.09
C GLY A 192 -8.36 -5.13 -9.53
N VAL A 193 -9.22 -4.76 -10.44
CA VAL A 193 -8.99 -4.82 -11.88
C VAL A 193 -9.62 -3.63 -12.56
N SER A 194 -8.89 -3.02 -13.48
CA SER A 194 -9.41 -1.94 -14.31
C SER A 194 -8.98 -2.09 -15.76
N PHE A 195 -9.84 -1.64 -16.64
CA PHE A 195 -9.56 -1.40 -18.05
C PHE A 195 -9.77 0.09 -18.31
N ASN A 196 -8.76 0.76 -18.80
CA ASN A 196 -8.83 2.18 -19.15
C ASN A 196 -8.66 2.36 -20.66
N ASN A 197 -9.59 3.09 -21.23
CA ASN A 197 -9.57 3.48 -22.62
C ASN A 197 -8.93 4.87 -22.72
N ASN A 198 -7.71 4.94 -23.26
CA ASN A 198 -6.97 6.18 -23.35
C ASN A 198 -7.59 7.21 -24.29
N ARG A 199 -8.36 6.76 -25.28
CA ARG A 199 -9.01 7.66 -26.26
C ARG A 199 -10.24 8.34 -25.69
N THR A 200 -11.08 7.59 -24.97
CA THR A 200 -12.35 8.11 -24.43
C THR A 200 -12.23 8.51 -22.96
N HIS A 201 -11.04 8.34 -22.35
CA HIS A 201 -10.81 8.52 -20.91
C HIS A 201 -11.80 7.77 -20.03
N THR A 202 -12.37 6.69 -20.55
CA THR A 202 -13.35 5.88 -19.83
C THR A 202 -12.65 4.78 -19.07
N GLN A 203 -12.96 4.66 -17.79
CA GLN A 203 -12.45 3.61 -16.91
C GLN A 203 -13.58 2.67 -16.50
N TYR A 204 -13.32 1.37 -16.62
CA TYR A 204 -14.14 0.30 -16.09
C TYR A 204 -13.35 -0.39 -14.99
N ASN A 205 -13.91 -0.55 -13.81
CA ASN A 205 -13.19 -1.16 -12.69
C ASN A 205 -14.08 -2.07 -11.84
N THR A 206 -13.43 -2.95 -11.12
CA THR A 206 -14.00 -3.72 -10.00
C THR A 206 -12.97 -3.76 -8.90
N ASN A 207 -13.35 -3.33 -7.71
CA ASN A 207 -12.52 -3.35 -6.52
C ASN A 207 -13.17 -4.20 -5.43
N TYR A 208 -12.36 -4.99 -4.77
CA TYR A 208 -12.76 -5.82 -3.63
C TYR A 208 -12.09 -5.23 -2.38
N ASN A 209 -12.80 -4.36 -1.67
CA ASN A 209 -12.23 -3.47 -0.65
C ASN A 209 -12.04 -4.11 0.73
N ALA A 210 -12.52 -5.32 0.99
CA ALA A 210 -12.33 -5.95 2.29
C ALA A 210 -10.91 -6.57 2.42
N PRO A 211 -10.25 -6.49 3.58
CA PRO A 211 -8.85 -6.90 3.75
C PRO A 211 -8.54 -8.36 3.37
N ASN A 212 -9.52 -9.25 3.46
CA ASN A 212 -9.41 -10.66 3.09
C ASN A 212 -10.27 -11.04 1.89
N SER A 213 -10.89 -10.05 1.23
CA SER A 213 -11.68 -10.26 0.02
C SER A 213 -10.78 -10.41 -1.19
N GLY A 214 -11.35 -10.84 -2.26
CA GLY A 214 -10.73 -10.99 -3.56
C GLY A 214 -11.30 -12.21 -4.27
N ALA A 215 -11.25 -12.17 -5.59
CA ALA A 215 -11.80 -13.19 -6.44
C ALA A 215 -10.70 -13.94 -7.20
N SER A 216 -10.91 -15.23 -7.48
CA SER A 216 -10.03 -15.99 -8.37
C SER A 216 -10.28 -15.68 -9.84
N SER A 217 -11.41 -15.04 -10.13
CA SER A 217 -11.78 -14.58 -11.48
C SER A 217 -12.53 -13.27 -11.40
N SER A 218 -12.48 -12.49 -12.48
CA SER A 218 -13.26 -11.27 -12.62
C SER A 218 -13.70 -11.09 -14.06
N THR A 219 -14.83 -10.42 -14.25
CA THR A 219 -15.38 -10.07 -15.56
C THR A 219 -15.70 -8.58 -15.56
N LEU A 220 -15.09 -7.84 -16.48
CA LEU A 220 -15.37 -6.44 -16.74
C LEU A 220 -16.12 -6.28 -18.05
N ARG A 221 -17.27 -5.61 -18.02
CA ARG A 221 -17.99 -5.21 -19.22
C ARG A 221 -17.41 -3.90 -19.72
N ILE A 222 -16.84 -3.96 -20.93
CA ILE A 222 -16.31 -2.81 -21.66
C ILE A 222 -17.33 -2.49 -22.74
N ARG A 223 -17.92 -1.29 -22.74
CA ARG A 223 -19.02 -0.96 -23.65
C ARG A 223 -18.59 -1.08 -25.11
N ASN A 224 -17.61 -0.30 -25.52
CA ASN A 224 -17.12 -0.32 -26.92
C ASN A 224 -15.61 -0.37 -26.93
N LEU A 225 -15.06 -1.28 -27.69
CA LEU A 225 -13.63 -1.38 -28.00
C LEU A 225 -13.43 -1.00 -29.48
N SER A 226 -12.78 0.11 -29.75
CA SER A 226 -12.45 0.54 -31.11
C SER A 226 -11.29 -0.25 -31.67
N ALA A 227 -11.23 -0.40 -33.00
CA ALA A 227 -10.06 -1.00 -33.63
C ALA A 227 -8.79 -0.17 -33.36
N LYS A 228 -7.67 -0.84 -33.08
CA LYS A 228 -6.35 -0.23 -32.83
C LYS A 228 -6.38 0.87 -31.74
N GLN A 229 -7.18 0.65 -30.72
CA GLN A 229 -7.34 1.62 -29.65
C GLN A 229 -6.29 1.41 -28.58
N SER A 230 -5.58 2.49 -28.21
CA SER A 230 -4.70 2.49 -27.04
C SER A 230 -5.52 2.34 -25.75
N ALA A 231 -5.11 1.40 -24.91
CA ALA A 231 -5.73 1.11 -23.63
C ALA A 231 -4.71 0.58 -22.63
N TYR A 232 -5.03 0.59 -21.34
CA TYR A 232 -4.27 -0.18 -20.39
C TYR A 232 -5.17 -0.99 -19.45
N ILE A 233 -4.65 -2.13 -19.03
CA ILE A 233 -5.25 -3.01 -18.04
C ILE A 233 -4.38 -2.95 -16.79
N SER A 234 -5.00 -2.75 -15.64
CA SER A 234 -4.30 -2.81 -14.35
C SER A 234 -4.94 -3.84 -13.44
N PHE A 235 -4.12 -4.62 -12.79
CA PHE A 235 -4.50 -5.57 -11.76
C PHE A 235 -3.82 -5.22 -10.45
N THR A 236 -4.59 -5.29 -9.37
CA THR A 236 -4.08 -5.41 -8.01
C THR A 236 -4.35 -6.85 -7.57
N LEU A 237 -3.28 -7.58 -7.28
CA LEU A 237 -3.34 -9.00 -6.96
C LEU A 237 -2.69 -9.26 -5.61
N ARG A 238 -3.32 -10.11 -4.80
CA ARG A 238 -2.81 -10.49 -3.48
C ARG A 238 -2.46 -11.97 -3.45
N ASN A 239 -1.26 -12.26 -2.98
CA ASN A 239 -0.84 -13.62 -2.70
C ASN A 239 -1.49 -14.11 -1.39
N THR A 240 -2.22 -15.24 -1.44
CA THR A 240 -2.96 -15.75 -0.27
C THR A 240 -2.06 -16.41 0.77
N LYS A 241 -0.83 -16.82 0.39
CA LYS A 241 0.10 -17.49 1.30
C LYS A 241 0.89 -16.51 2.17
N ASN A 242 1.28 -15.37 1.60
CA ASN A 242 2.16 -14.42 2.29
C ASN A 242 1.59 -13.01 2.40
N GLY A 243 0.38 -12.76 1.85
CA GLY A 243 -0.30 -11.48 1.90
C GLY A 243 0.31 -10.39 0.99
N ALA A 244 1.38 -10.69 0.25
CA ALA A 244 2.02 -9.71 -0.62
C ALA A 244 1.07 -9.23 -1.72
N VAL A 245 1.12 -7.95 -2.00
CA VAL A 245 0.35 -7.32 -3.08
C VAL A 245 1.27 -7.08 -4.26
N GLN A 246 0.78 -7.39 -5.45
CA GLN A 246 1.47 -7.17 -6.72
C GLN A 246 0.58 -6.35 -7.64
N TYR A 247 1.17 -5.33 -8.23
CA TYR A 247 0.53 -4.48 -9.25
C TYR A 247 1.06 -4.90 -10.61
N CYS A 248 0.16 -5.19 -11.54
CA CYS A 248 0.50 -5.59 -12.91
C CYS A 248 -0.29 -4.71 -13.88
N THR A 249 0.40 -4.00 -14.73
CA THR A 249 -0.22 -3.16 -15.77
C THR A 249 0.25 -3.60 -17.15
N LEU A 250 -0.66 -3.67 -18.09
CA LEU A 250 -0.41 -3.93 -19.50
C LEU A 250 -0.87 -2.74 -20.33
N ASN A 251 0.09 -2.03 -20.92
CA ASN A 251 -0.16 -0.98 -21.89
C ASN A 251 -0.35 -1.63 -23.27
N MET A 252 -1.51 -1.42 -23.86
CA MET A 252 -1.91 -1.94 -25.15
C MET A 252 -1.89 -0.80 -26.17
N ASN A 253 -1.03 -0.90 -27.19
CA ASN A 253 -0.82 0.10 -28.26
C ASN A 253 -1.04 -0.49 -29.64
#